data_ec31c62d3663a124de6355eac407acab
#
_entry.id   ec31c62d3663a124de6355eac407acab
#
_cell.length_a   1.000
_cell.length_b   1.000
_cell.length_c   1.000
_cell.angle_alpha   90.00
_cell.angle_beta   90.00
_cell.angle_gamma   90.00
#
_symmetry.space_group_name_H-M   'P 1'
#
loop_
_entity.id
_entity.type
_entity.pdbx_description
1 polymer ?
#
loop_
_entity_poly.entity_id
_entity_poly.type
_entity_poly.pdbx_seq_one_letter_code
_entity_poly.pdbx_strand_id
1 'polypeptide(L)'
;NLEHGTEYELFPESAVELEGEGRMLLAPDDKRSAALGVTLRAFEGFSSEKEYLLPLIVRVETEGITVPESSAHVVYLVKDGRTSLSADKGPDAVKNIVFFELGDANPLNALEFRLQESGKLFFDYVVLFSGNINYDPAENRVYFSRNKEVQFLLDNNEEYLQPLRKCGIKVIMGVLGNHDDSGLAQLSDPAARDFAAELAAYCETYGLDGVCFDDEYSNVNPDTSNPLFTRPSMAAAARLLYETKKAMPHKTVMVYYLGNITPYIPAVDGVDPGYFVDVAVADYSSINPGATPMTGM
;
A
#
# COMPACT_ATOMS: atom_id res chain seq x y z
N ASN A 1 4.92 -20.20 21.28
CA ASN A 1 5.81 -19.35 22.10
C ASN A 1 7.29 -19.75 21.93
N LEU A 2 7.60 -21.06 21.89
CA LEU A 2 9.00 -21.53 21.77
C LEU A 2 9.66 -21.15 20.42
N GLU A 3 8.90 -21.07 19.32
CA GLU A 3 9.43 -20.73 18.00
C GLU A 3 9.71 -19.23 17.81
N HIS A 4 8.99 -18.37 18.54
CA HIS A 4 9.05 -16.92 18.34
C HIS A 4 9.62 -16.14 19.53
N GLY A 5 10.00 -16.83 20.63
CA GLY A 5 10.59 -16.22 21.82
C GLY A 5 9.67 -15.24 22.57
N THR A 6 8.35 -15.26 22.30
CA THR A 6 7.32 -14.40 22.87
C THR A 6 6.38 -15.23 23.74
N GLU A 7 5.98 -14.69 24.87
CA GLU A 7 4.96 -15.28 25.74
C GLU A 7 3.61 -14.63 25.45
N TYR A 8 2.72 -15.37 24.75
CA TYR A 8 1.34 -14.96 24.54
C TYR A 8 0.44 -15.62 25.58
N GLU A 9 -0.55 -14.88 26.08
CA GLU A 9 -1.65 -15.47 26.84
C GLU A 9 -2.59 -16.23 25.90
N LEU A 10 -3.17 -17.34 26.37
CA LEU A 10 -4.17 -18.05 25.60
C LEU A 10 -5.49 -17.28 25.60
N PHE A 11 -6.13 -17.14 24.44
CA PHE A 11 -7.50 -16.66 24.34
C PHE A 11 -8.42 -17.70 25.00
N PRO A 12 -9.29 -17.30 25.97
CA PRO A 12 -10.06 -18.25 26.75
C PRO A 12 -11.12 -18.96 25.89
N GLU A 13 -11.23 -20.26 26.03
CA GLU A 13 -12.19 -21.08 25.31
C GLU A 13 -13.63 -20.60 25.54
N SER A 14 -13.97 -20.12 26.73
CA SER A 14 -15.28 -19.58 27.09
C SER A 14 -15.69 -18.34 26.28
N ALA A 15 -14.75 -17.67 25.63
CA ALA A 15 -14.98 -16.50 24.78
C ALA A 15 -14.97 -16.84 23.27
N VAL A 16 -14.90 -18.13 22.91
CA VAL A 16 -14.92 -18.62 21.53
C VAL A 16 -16.23 -19.37 21.30
N GLU A 17 -16.90 -19.03 20.23
CA GLU A 17 -18.09 -19.74 19.77
C GLU A 17 -17.84 -20.27 18.35
N LEU A 18 -17.98 -21.58 18.18
CA LEU A 18 -17.82 -22.23 16.89
C LEU A 18 -19.21 -22.54 16.30
N GLU A 19 -19.43 -22.16 15.05
CA GLU A 19 -20.63 -22.51 14.32
C GLU A 19 -20.79 -24.06 14.26
N GLY A 20 -22.01 -24.55 14.41
CA GLY A 20 -22.27 -26.00 14.38
C GLY A 20 -21.49 -26.81 15.40
N GLU A 21 -21.17 -26.23 16.58
CA GLU A 21 -20.34 -26.85 17.62
C GLU A 21 -18.92 -27.23 17.11
N GLY A 22 -18.42 -26.54 16.08
CA GLY A 22 -17.12 -26.82 15.48
C GLY A 22 -17.09 -28.02 14.56
N ARG A 23 -18.24 -28.59 14.20
CA ARG A 23 -18.32 -29.76 13.33
C ARG A 23 -18.36 -29.37 11.87
N MET A 24 -17.45 -29.99 11.09
CA MET A 24 -17.39 -29.83 9.64
C MET A 24 -17.59 -31.21 8.98
N LEU A 25 -18.43 -31.25 7.96
CA LEU A 25 -18.62 -32.45 7.15
C LEU A 25 -17.90 -32.28 5.81
N LEU A 26 -17.11 -33.28 5.45
CA LEU A 26 -16.51 -33.41 4.13
C LEU A 26 -17.17 -34.64 3.47
N ALA A 27 -17.96 -34.40 2.41
CA ALA A 27 -18.57 -35.50 1.67
C ALA A 27 -17.56 -36.28 0.87
N PRO A 28 -17.84 -37.55 0.51
CA PRO A 28 -16.98 -38.32 -0.40
C PRO A 28 -16.76 -37.54 -1.70
N ASP A 29 -15.51 -37.52 -2.17
CA ASP A 29 -15.06 -36.80 -3.37
C ASP A 29 -14.93 -35.26 -3.23
N ASP A 30 -15.37 -34.66 -2.14
CA ASP A 30 -15.14 -33.23 -1.87
C ASP A 30 -13.69 -32.98 -1.44
N LYS A 31 -13.12 -31.92 -1.99
CA LYS A 31 -11.75 -31.46 -1.65
C LYS A 31 -11.73 -30.39 -0.54
N ARG A 32 -12.87 -29.83 -0.19
CA ARG A 32 -13.02 -28.76 0.80
C ARG A 32 -14.36 -28.90 1.52
N SER A 33 -14.35 -28.67 2.82
CA SER A 33 -15.58 -28.48 3.60
C SER A 33 -16.18 -27.08 3.36
N ALA A 34 -17.38 -26.84 3.84
CA ALA A 34 -17.87 -25.50 4.07
C ALA A 34 -16.95 -24.76 5.06
N ALA A 35 -16.94 -23.42 4.98
CA ALA A 35 -16.23 -22.60 5.97
C ALA A 35 -16.87 -22.75 7.36
N LEU A 36 -16.03 -22.81 8.40
CA LEU A 36 -16.50 -22.81 9.78
C LEU A 36 -16.49 -21.39 10.33
N GLY A 37 -17.65 -20.89 10.76
CA GLY A 37 -17.74 -19.62 11.45
C GLY A 37 -17.14 -19.71 12.87
N VAL A 38 -16.24 -18.76 13.18
CA VAL A 38 -15.64 -18.60 14.52
C VAL A 38 -16.00 -17.22 15.04
N THR A 39 -16.73 -17.14 16.15
CA THR A 39 -17.08 -15.88 16.78
C THR A 39 -16.28 -15.70 18.06
N LEU A 40 -15.60 -14.57 18.18
CA LEU A 40 -14.83 -14.19 19.36
C LEU A 40 -15.60 -13.14 20.17
N ARG A 41 -15.67 -13.34 21.48
CA ARG A 41 -16.31 -12.42 22.41
C ARG A 41 -15.25 -11.81 23.35
N ALA A 42 -15.47 -10.55 23.72
CA ALA A 42 -14.67 -9.96 24.78
C ALA A 42 -14.93 -10.69 26.13
N PHE A 43 -13.92 -10.81 26.95
CA PHE A 43 -14.00 -11.44 28.27
C PHE A 43 -13.44 -10.49 29.34
N GLU A 44 -13.68 -10.80 30.61
CA GLU A 44 -13.14 -10.02 31.72
C GLU A 44 -11.61 -10.06 31.72
N GLY A 45 -10.96 -8.90 31.68
CA GLY A 45 -9.51 -8.77 31.54
C GLY A 45 -9.00 -8.76 30.12
N PHE A 46 -9.88 -8.78 29.09
CA PHE A 46 -9.47 -8.58 27.71
C PHE A 46 -8.90 -7.17 27.53
N SER A 47 -7.62 -7.09 27.22
CA SER A 47 -6.87 -5.84 27.17
C SER A 47 -6.33 -5.57 25.77
N SER A 48 -6.42 -4.31 25.35
CA SER A 48 -5.83 -3.82 24.09
C SER A 48 -4.30 -3.80 24.09
N GLU A 49 -3.68 -3.89 25.27
CA GLU A 49 -2.23 -3.93 25.41
C GLU A 49 -1.66 -5.35 25.32
N LYS A 50 -2.56 -6.34 25.20
CA LYS A 50 -2.19 -7.75 25.15
C LYS A 50 -2.52 -8.37 23.79
N GLU A 51 -1.74 -9.36 23.45
CA GLU A 51 -1.97 -10.24 22.33
C GLU A 51 -2.29 -11.64 22.86
N TYR A 52 -3.32 -12.24 22.31
CA TYR A 52 -3.77 -13.54 22.76
C TYR A 52 -3.61 -14.58 21.65
N LEU A 53 -3.17 -15.77 22.02
CA LEU A 53 -3.04 -16.90 21.09
C LEU A 53 -4.30 -17.74 21.12
N LEU A 54 -4.93 -17.94 19.96
CA LEU A 54 -6.08 -18.84 19.80
C LEU A 54 -5.68 -20.03 18.90
N PRO A 55 -5.31 -21.18 19.48
CA PRO A 55 -5.10 -22.39 18.71
C PRO A 55 -6.45 -23.09 18.47
N LEU A 56 -6.76 -23.39 17.22
CA LEU A 56 -7.86 -24.27 16.83
C LEU A 56 -7.27 -25.60 16.37
N ILE A 57 -7.73 -26.71 16.95
CA ILE A 57 -7.23 -28.05 16.67
C ILE A 57 -8.28 -28.83 15.89
N VAL A 58 -7.92 -29.34 14.72
CA VAL A 58 -8.76 -30.20 13.90
C VAL A 58 -8.59 -31.65 14.38
N ARG A 59 -9.72 -32.28 14.70
CA ARG A 59 -9.78 -33.70 15.02
C ARG A 59 -10.67 -34.41 14.01
N VAL A 60 -10.28 -35.60 13.61
CA VAL A 60 -11.06 -36.44 12.71
C VAL A 60 -11.75 -37.51 13.52
N GLU A 61 -13.08 -37.61 13.39
CA GLU A 61 -13.92 -38.59 14.07
C GLU A 61 -14.15 -39.85 13.19
N THR A 62 -13.77 -39.78 11.91
CA THR A 62 -13.98 -40.90 10.96
C THR A 62 -12.86 -41.94 11.08
N GLU A 63 -13.22 -43.20 11.29
CA GLU A 63 -12.26 -44.32 11.37
C GLU A 63 -11.47 -44.43 10.07
N GLY A 64 -10.15 -44.65 10.21
CA GLY A 64 -9.24 -44.85 9.05
C GLY A 64 -8.75 -43.54 8.40
N ILE A 65 -9.20 -42.38 8.86
CA ILE A 65 -8.71 -41.08 8.39
C ILE A 65 -7.86 -40.44 9.48
N THR A 66 -6.72 -39.88 9.09
CA THR A 66 -5.83 -39.15 9.99
C THR A 66 -5.45 -37.80 9.39
N VAL A 67 -5.27 -36.80 10.25
CA VAL A 67 -4.69 -35.50 9.89
C VAL A 67 -3.24 -35.47 10.37
N PRO A 68 -2.28 -35.11 9.51
CA PRO A 68 -0.89 -34.93 9.94
C PRO A 68 -0.81 -33.89 11.08
N GLU A 69 0.03 -34.14 12.06
CA GLU A 69 0.17 -33.23 13.22
C GLU A 69 0.52 -31.79 12.79
N SER A 70 1.38 -31.64 11.77
CA SER A 70 1.75 -30.36 11.19
C SER A 70 0.59 -29.56 10.54
N SER A 71 -0.53 -30.24 10.24
CA SER A 71 -1.72 -29.66 9.61
C SER A 71 -2.97 -29.72 10.50
N ALA A 72 -2.82 -30.27 11.70
CA ALA A 72 -3.93 -30.50 12.62
C ALA A 72 -4.34 -29.26 13.42
N HIS A 73 -3.65 -28.14 13.26
CA HIS A 73 -3.94 -26.93 14.02
C HIS A 73 -3.80 -25.67 13.17
N VAL A 74 -4.61 -24.67 13.51
CA VAL A 74 -4.51 -23.29 13.02
C VAL A 74 -4.38 -22.39 14.22
N VAL A 75 -3.44 -21.48 14.18
CA VAL A 75 -3.17 -20.56 15.28
C VAL A 75 -3.49 -19.15 14.86
N TYR A 76 -4.37 -18.48 15.59
CA TYR A 76 -4.68 -17.07 15.40
C TYR A 76 -4.05 -16.23 16.50
N LEU A 77 -3.53 -15.07 16.12
CA LEU A 77 -3.16 -14.02 17.04
C LEU A 77 -4.34 -13.04 17.16
N VAL A 78 -4.91 -12.93 18.36
CA VAL A 78 -6.09 -12.10 18.62
C VAL A 78 -5.69 -10.86 19.39
N LYS A 79 -6.07 -9.69 18.87
CA LYS A 79 -5.85 -8.38 19.49
C LYS A 79 -7.19 -7.66 19.69
N ASP A 80 -7.27 -6.81 20.70
CA ASP A 80 -8.41 -5.91 20.87
C ASP A 80 -8.29 -4.72 19.91
N GLY A 81 -9.05 -4.77 18.82
CA GLY A 81 -9.12 -3.68 17.83
C GLY A 81 -10.00 -2.50 18.25
N ARG A 82 -10.59 -2.52 19.44
CA ARG A 82 -11.45 -1.42 19.93
C ARG A 82 -10.64 -0.23 20.44
N THR A 83 -9.36 -0.40 20.75
CA THR A 83 -8.47 0.75 20.90
C THR A 83 -8.24 1.28 19.50
N SER A 84 -8.65 2.48 19.27
CA SER A 84 -8.47 3.14 17.98
C SER A 84 -6.98 3.29 17.69
N LEU A 85 -6.41 2.36 16.93
CA LEU A 85 -5.12 2.58 16.31
C LEU A 85 -5.22 3.89 15.53
N SER A 86 -4.28 4.79 15.73
CA SER A 86 -4.30 6.07 15.07
C SER A 86 -2.89 6.47 14.64
N ALA A 87 -2.76 6.87 13.40
CA ALA A 87 -1.56 7.49 12.87
C ALA A 87 -1.49 9.00 13.18
N ASP A 88 -2.55 9.58 13.72
CA ASP A 88 -2.57 11.01 14.06
C ASP A 88 -1.68 11.28 15.27
N LYS A 89 -0.51 11.80 14.98
CA LYS A 89 0.51 12.24 15.95
C LYS A 89 0.48 13.74 16.22
N GLY A 90 -0.49 14.44 15.62
CA GLY A 90 -0.58 15.90 15.64
C GLY A 90 0.07 16.60 14.44
N PRO A 91 -0.21 17.91 14.25
CA PRO A 91 0.21 18.65 13.06
C PRO A 91 1.72 18.82 12.94
N ASP A 92 2.42 18.98 14.08
CA ASP A 92 3.85 19.26 14.12
C ASP A 92 4.72 17.98 14.22
N ALA A 93 4.10 16.80 14.19
CA ALA A 93 4.83 15.56 14.31
C ALA A 93 5.56 15.20 13.00
N VAL A 94 6.74 14.60 13.16
CA VAL A 94 7.48 14.01 12.04
C VAL A 94 6.61 12.96 11.35
N LYS A 95 6.54 13.03 10.03
CA LYS A 95 5.82 12.08 9.19
C LYS A 95 6.76 10.97 8.73
N ASN A 96 6.29 9.74 8.86
CA ASN A 96 7.05 8.55 8.49
C ASN A 96 6.39 7.86 7.31
N ILE A 97 7.20 7.53 6.32
CA ILE A 97 6.77 6.91 5.06
C ILE A 97 7.43 5.54 4.96
N VAL A 98 6.69 4.54 4.52
CA VAL A 98 7.24 3.24 4.16
C VAL A 98 6.88 2.89 2.72
N PHE A 99 7.87 2.42 1.97
CA PHE A 99 7.71 1.85 0.64
C PHE A 99 7.63 0.34 0.80
N PHE A 100 6.51 -0.24 0.41
CA PHE A 100 6.32 -1.69 0.45
C PHE A 100 6.60 -2.30 -0.91
N GLU A 101 7.64 -3.12 -0.99
CA GLU A 101 7.87 -4.03 -2.11
C GLU A 101 6.76 -5.09 -2.11
N LEU A 102 5.83 -4.95 -3.05
CA LEU A 102 4.69 -5.84 -3.15
C LEU A 102 5.13 -7.22 -3.67
N GLY A 103 4.67 -8.25 -3.00
CA GLY A 103 5.12 -9.64 -3.23
C GLY A 103 5.92 -10.21 -2.07
N ASP A 104 6.68 -9.38 -1.38
CA ASP A 104 7.52 -9.80 -0.25
C ASP A 104 6.90 -9.43 1.11
N ALA A 105 6.02 -8.42 1.15
CA ALA A 105 5.46 -7.92 2.39
C ALA A 105 3.97 -7.58 2.28
N ASN A 106 3.23 -7.84 3.37
CA ASN A 106 1.83 -7.43 3.50
C ASN A 106 1.76 -5.99 4.01
N PRO A 107 1.08 -5.06 3.31
CA PRO A 107 0.94 -3.67 3.75
C PRO A 107 0.34 -3.51 5.15
N LEU A 108 -0.49 -4.46 5.60
CA LEU A 108 -1.05 -4.45 6.96
C LEU A 108 0.02 -4.55 8.05
N ASN A 109 1.23 -5.03 7.74
CA ASN A 109 2.33 -5.02 8.69
C ASN A 109 2.66 -3.62 9.21
N ALA A 110 2.29 -2.55 8.48
CA ALA A 110 2.45 -1.18 8.95
C ALA A 110 1.67 -0.89 10.25
N LEU A 111 0.62 -1.64 10.55
CA LEU A 111 -0.18 -1.51 11.78
C LEU A 111 0.53 -2.06 13.03
N GLU A 112 1.59 -2.84 12.84
CA GLU A 112 2.37 -3.43 13.95
C GLU A 112 3.40 -2.43 14.53
N PHE A 113 3.78 -1.41 13.78
CA PHE A 113 4.79 -0.44 14.18
C PHE A 113 4.16 0.70 14.98
N ARG A 114 4.52 0.80 16.25
CA ARG A 114 3.98 1.81 17.16
C ARG A 114 5.10 2.58 17.85
N LEU A 115 4.81 3.84 18.15
CA LEU A 115 5.67 4.66 19.01
C LEU A 115 5.54 4.19 20.46
N GLN A 116 6.66 3.92 21.09
CA GLN A 116 6.74 3.34 22.43
C GLN A 116 6.00 4.17 23.48
N GLU A 117 6.12 5.50 23.45
CA GLU A 117 5.55 6.37 24.47
C GLU A 117 4.06 6.65 24.26
N SER A 118 3.64 6.91 23.02
CA SER A 118 2.27 7.36 22.70
C SER A 118 1.33 6.22 22.27
N GLY A 119 1.87 5.05 21.90
CA GLY A 119 1.11 3.95 21.30
C GLY A 119 0.57 4.26 19.91
N LYS A 120 0.82 5.46 19.37
CA LYS A 120 0.39 5.85 18.02
C LYS A 120 1.13 5.05 16.96
N LEU A 121 0.49 4.85 15.81
CA LEU A 121 1.14 4.19 14.67
C LEU A 121 2.35 4.99 14.20
N PHE A 122 3.41 4.28 13.87
CA PHE A 122 4.67 4.90 13.44
C PHE A 122 4.54 5.54 12.06
N PHE A 123 3.93 4.80 11.09
CA PHE A 123 3.80 5.27 9.72
C PHE A 123 2.59 6.16 9.51
N ASP A 124 2.76 7.21 8.71
CA ASP A 124 1.70 8.12 8.24
C ASP A 124 1.30 7.80 6.80
N TYR A 125 2.26 7.27 6.02
CA TYR A 125 2.09 6.92 4.62
C TYR A 125 2.61 5.51 4.36
N VAL A 126 1.83 4.75 3.60
CA VAL A 126 2.22 3.47 3.00
C VAL A 126 2.21 3.66 1.49
N VAL A 127 3.37 3.52 0.86
CA VAL A 127 3.51 3.55 -0.59
C VAL A 127 3.51 2.11 -1.10
N LEU A 128 2.52 1.78 -1.94
CA LEU A 128 2.44 0.49 -2.62
C LEU A 128 3.40 0.50 -3.81
N PHE A 129 4.53 -0.20 -3.69
CA PHE A 129 5.61 -0.15 -4.66
C PHE A 129 5.65 -1.44 -5.46
N SER A 130 5.26 -1.46 -6.77
CA SER A 130 4.67 -0.34 -7.50
C SER A 130 3.86 -0.81 -8.71
N GLY A 131 3.06 0.10 -9.23
CA GLY A 131 2.60 0.01 -10.61
C GLY A 131 3.55 0.77 -11.55
N ASN A 132 3.27 0.71 -12.85
CA ASN A 132 4.15 1.26 -13.87
C ASN A 132 3.40 2.16 -14.85
N ILE A 133 4.09 3.17 -15.37
CA ILE A 133 3.67 3.81 -16.60
C ILE A 133 4.13 2.94 -17.78
N ASN A 134 3.22 2.63 -18.70
CA ASN A 134 3.52 1.84 -19.89
C ASN A 134 2.94 2.49 -21.14
N TYR A 135 3.51 2.11 -22.28
CA TYR A 135 3.03 2.51 -23.60
C TYR A 135 2.49 1.30 -24.38
N ASP A 136 1.28 1.44 -24.88
CA ASP A 136 0.68 0.48 -25.83
C ASP A 136 0.81 1.01 -27.26
N PRO A 137 1.70 0.45 -28.09
CA PRO A 137 1.90 0.90 -29.47
C PRO A 137 0.72 0.56 -30.39
N ALA A 138 -0.11 -0.43 -30.08
CA ALA A 138 -1.26 -0.79 -30.90
C ALA A 138 -2.39 0.24 -30.77
N GLU A 139 -2.61 0.72 -29.55
CA GLU A 139 -3.61 1.75 -29.25
C GLU A 139 -3.02 3.18 -29.30
N ASN A 140 -1.70 3.31 -29.46
CA ASN A 140 -0.95 4.55 -29.31
C ASN A 140 -1.34 5.31 -28.05
N ARG A 141 -1.26 4.62 -26.91
CA ARG A 141 -1.74 5.11 -25.62
C ARG A 141 -0.73 4.84 -24.51
N VAL A 142 -0.51 5.85 -23.68
CA VAL A 142 0.15 5.68 -22.37
C VAL A 142 -0.91 5.26 -21.34
N TYR A 143 -0.57 4.32 -20.45
CA TYR A 143 -1.52 3.80 -19.47
C TYR A 143 -0.82 3.38 -18.17
N PHE A 144 -1.59 3.30 -17.09
CA PHE A 144 -1.14 2.76 -15.82
C PHE A 144 -1.23 1.24 -15.82
N SER A 145 -0.08 0.59 -15.78
CA SER A 145 0.06 -0.87 -15.73
C SER A 145 0.15 -1.35 -14.29
N ARG A 146 -0.54 -2.44 -14.00
CA ARG A 146 -0.56 -3.09 -12.69
C ARG A 146 -0.03 -4.50 -12.84
N ASN A 147 0.96 -4.84 -12.03
CA ASN A 147 1.35 -6.23 -11.89
C ASN A 147 0.28 -7.02 -11.09
N LYS A 148 0.47 -8.32 -10.96
CA LYS A 148 -0.51 -9.20 -10.28
C LYS A 148 -0.63 -8.88 -8.77
N GLU A 149 0.43 -8.42 -8.14
CA GLU A 149 0.47 -8.06 -6.72
C GLU A 149 -0.32 -6.78 -6.46
N VAL A 150 -0.10 -5.74 -7.27
CA VAL A 150 -0.88 -4.49 -7.23
C VAL A 150 -2.36 -4.79 -7.49
N GLN A 151 -2.67 -5.56 -8.55
CA GLN A 151 -4.05 -5.90 -8.88
C GLN A 151 -4.73 -6.66 -7.76
N PHE A 152 -4.03 -7.62 -7.14
CA PHE A 152 -4.56 -8.37 -5.98
C PHE A 152 -4.95 -7.44 -4.83
N LEU A 153 -4.09 -6.48 -4.47
CA LEU A 153 -4.38 -5.55 -3.38
C LEU A 153 -5.53 -4.60 -3.72
N LEU A 154 -5.63 -4.16 -4.97
CA LEU A 154 -6.74 -3.31 -5.42
C LEU A 154 -8.06 -4.06 -5.42
N ASP A 155 -8.08 -5.30 -5.89
CA ASP A 155 -9.28 -6.16 -5.91
C ASP A 155 -9.76 -6.53 -4.50
N ASN A 156 -8.82 -6.62 -3.54
CA ASN A 156 -9.09 -6.94 -2.14
C ASN A 156 -8.86 -5.73 -1.21
N ASN A 157 -9.08 -4.51 -1.71
CA ASN A 157 -8.69 -3.31 -0.98
C ASN A 157 -9.41 -3.12 0.36
N GLU A 158 -10.67 -3.60 0.49
CA GLU A 158 -11.40 -3.56 1.76
C GLU A 158 -10.72 -4.36 2.88
N GLU A 159 -10.02 -5.44 2.50
CA GLU A 159 -9.31 -6.30 3.44
C GLU A 159 -7.90 -5.79 3.75
N TYR A 160 -7.18 -5.29 2.74
CA TYR A 160 -5.75 -4.98 2.86
C TYR A 160 -5.43 -3.48 2.96
N LEU A 161 -6.23 -2.60 2.36
CA LEU A 161 -5.90 -1.18 2.27
C LEU A 161 -6.80 -0.30 3.16
N GLN A 162 -8.10 -0.59 3.21
CA GLN A 162 -9.01 0.21 4.01
C GLN A 162 -8.74 0.13 5.53
N PRO A 163 -8.24 -0.97 6.12
CA PRO A 163 -7.83 -0.99 7.52
C PRO A 163 -6.74 0.03 7.84
N LEU A 164 -5.76 0.22 6.95
CA LEU A 164 -4.73 1.25 7.09
C LEU A 164 -5.35 2.66 7.13
N ARG A 165 -6.24 2.95 6.16
CA ARG A 165 -6.91 4.23 6.04
C ARG A 165 -7.82 4.53 7.23
N LYS A 166 -8.53 3.53 7.75
CA LYS A 166 -9.36 3.65 8.97
C LYS A 166 -8.55 4.05 10.19
N CYS A 167 -7.27 3.72 10.21
CA CYS A 167 -6.32 4.12 11.26
C CYS A 167 -5.64 5.46 10.99
N GLY A 168 -5.94 6.13 9.87
CA GLY A 168 -5.37 7.43 9.49
C GLY A 168 -4.06 7.35 8.70
N ILE A 169 -3.59 6.14 8.34
CA ILE A 169 -2.48 5.96 7.40
C ILE A 169 -2.97 6.26 5.98
N LYS A 170 -2.25 7.08 5.25
CA LYS A 170 -2.54 7.33 3.84
C LYS A 170 -1.93 6.26 2.95
N VAL A 171 -2.74 5.68 2.07
CA VAL A 171 -2.30 4.66 1.10
C VAL A 171 -2.03 5.31 -0.24
N ILE A 172 -0.78 5.26 -0.67
CA ILE A 172 -0.25 5.94 -1.85
C ILE A 172 0.18 4.89 -2.89
N MET A 173 -0.19 5.07 -4.15
CA MET A 173 0.26 4.21 -5.24
C MET A 173 1.61 4.71 -5.79
N GLY A 174 2.64 3.87 -5.74
CA GLY A 174 3.91 4.11 -6.41
C GLY A 174 3.79 3.93 -7.93
N VAL A 175 4.44 4.78 -8.71
CA VAL A 175 4.44 4.74 -10.17
C VAL A 175 5.87 4.89 -10.68
N LEU A 176 6.35 3.88 -11.42
CA LEU A 176 7.68 3.82 -12.04
C LEU A 176 7.58 3.71 -13.56
N GLY A 177 8.71 3.93 -14.25
CA GLY A 177 8.91 3.52 -15.64
C GLY A 177 8.93 2.00 -15.81
N ASN A 178 8.90 1.51 -17.05
CA ASN A 178 8.93 0.07 -17.36
C ASN A 178 9.70 -0.25 -18.65
N HIS A 179 10.82 0.41 -18.88
CA HIS A 179 11.76 0.17 -20.00
C HIS A 179 11.17 0.37 -21.41
N ASP A 180 10.03 1.06 -21.54
CA ASP A 180 9.47 1.46 -22.83
C ASP A 180 9.60 2.96 -23.09
N ASP A 181 8.97 3.48 -24.15
CA ASP A 181 9.07 4.89 -24.53
C ASP A 181 8.29 5.82 -23.60
N SER A 182 7.40 5.28 -22.77
CA SER A 182 6.74 6.05 -21.73
C SER A 182 7.68 6.29 -20.52
N GLY A 183 7.42 7.35 -19.79
CA GLY A 183 8.17 7.66 -18.59
C GLY A 183 7.66 8.93 -17.91
N LEU A 184 8.00 9.09 -16.65
CA LEU A 184 7.46 10.15 -15.80
C LEU A 184 7.95 11.55 -16.18
N ALA A 185 9.09 11.62 -16.88
CA ALA A 185 9.73 12.87 -17.26
C ALA A 185 9.76 13.11 -18.78
N GLN A 186 8.94 12.40 -19.56
CA GLN A 186 9.03 12.43 -21.03
C GLN A 186 7.70 12.39 -21.76
N LEU A 187 6.60 12.66 -21.06
CA LEU A 187 5.29 12.83 -21.66
C LEU A 187 5.14 14.23 -22.28
N SER A 188 4.45 14.31 -23.41
CA SER A 188 3.93 15.60 -23.89
C SER A 188 2.82 16.12 -22.96
N ASP A 189 2.51 17.41 -23.03
CA ASP A 189 1.46 18.01 -22.19
C ASP A 189 0.10 17.32 -22.32
N PRO A 190 -0.39 16.93 -23.52
CA PRO A 190 -1.61 16.14 -23.65
C PRO A 190 -1.49 14.75 -23.01
N ALA A 191 -0.41 14.03 -23.27
CA ALA A 191 -0.20 12.69 -22.69
C ALA A 191 -0.09 12.73 -21.17
N ALA A 192 0.58 13.73 -20.61
CA ALA A 192 0.67 13.94 -19.16
C ALA A 192 -0.72 14.18 -18.54
N ARG A 193 -1.58 14.95 -19.21
CA ARG A 193 -2.95 15.20 -18.77
C ARG A 193 -3.81 13.94 -18.81
N ASP A 194 -3.74 13.18 -19.87
CA ASP A 194 -4.51 11.95 -20.02
C ASP A 194 -4.08 10.90 -19.00
N PHE A 195 -2.77 10.73 -18.80
CA PHE A 195 -2.24 9.83 -17.78
C PHE A 195 -2.60 10.27 -16.35
N ALA A 196 -2.54 11.55 -16.05
CA ALA A 196 -2.96 12.12 -14.77
C ALA A 196 -4.46 11.86 -14.51
N ALA A 197 -5.32 11.97 -15.52
CA ALA A 197 -6.74 11.67 -15.40
C ALA A 197 -6.99 10.17 -15.13
N GLU A 198 -6.21 9.29 -15.75
CA GLU A 198 -6.27 7.85 -15.48
C GLU A 198 -5.87 7.54 -14.04
N LEU A 199 -4.75 8.09 -13.54
CA LEU A 199 -4.32 7.92 -12.15
C LEU A 199 -5.37 8.44 -11.15
N ALA A 200 -5.99 9.58 -11.44
CA ALA A 200 -7.06 10.12 -10.61
C ALA A 200 -8.27 9.18 -10.55
N ALA A 201 -8.65 8.57 -11.68
CA ALA A 201 -9.73 7.59 -11.75
C ALA A 201 -9.41 6.33 -10.92
N TYR A 202 -8.18 5.84 -10.96
CA TYR A 202 -7.73 4.74 -10.10
C TYR A 202 -7.79 5.10 -8.62
N CYS A 203 -7.27 6.26 -8.25
CA CYS A 203 -7.30 6.72 -6.87
C CYS A 203 -8.72 6.88 -6.33
N GLU A 204 -9.68 7.29 -7.17
CA GLU A 204 -11.08 7.41 -6.78
C GLU A 204 -11.74 6.04 -6.67
N THR A 205 -11.56 5.18 -7.68
CA THR A 205 -12.20 3.84 -7.75
C THR A 205 -11.80 2.95 -6.57
N TYR A 206 -10.52 2.98 -6.19
CA TYR A 206 -9.99 2.10 -5.13
C TYR A 206 -9.82 2.83 -3.79
N GLY A 207 -10.26 4.07 -3.68
CA GLY A 207 -10.16 4.84 -2.45
C GLY A 207 -8.73 5.08 -2.00
N LEU A 208 -7.77 5.23 -2.93
CA LEU A 208 -6.39 5.55 -2.60
C LEU A 208 -6.24 7.02 -2.23
N ASP A 209 -5.23 7.36 -1.43
CA ASP A 209 -5.02 8.72 -0.94
C ASP A 209 -4.09 9.54 -1.83
N GLY A 210 -3.52 8.96 -2.88
CA GLY A 210 -2.68 9.65 -3.84
C GLY A 210 -1.70 8.75 -4.57
N VAL A 211 -0.72 9.38 -5.20
CA VAL A 211 0.34 8.72 -5.97
C VAL A 211 1.73 9.22 -5.57
N CYS A 212 2.74 8.36 -5.74
CA CYS A 212 4.15 8.68 -5.57
C CYS A 212 4.89 8.39 -6.87
N PHE A 213 5.56 9.39 -7.43
CA PHE A 213 6.32 9.26 -8.66
C PHE A 213 7.79 9.03 -8.37
N ASP A 214 8.35 8.01 -9.03
CA ASP A 214 9.76 7.65 -8.99
C ASP A 214 10.28 7.50 -10.42
N ASP A 215 11.12 8.45 -10.88
CA ASP A 215 11.57 8.53 -12.27
C ASP A 215 12.75 7.57 -12.53
N GLU A 216 12.44 6.28 -12.44
CA GLU A 216 13.35 5.18 -12.76
C GLU A 216 12.83 4.33 -13.94
N TYR A 217 13.72 3.54 -14.52
CA TYR A 217 13.43 2.51 -15.52
C TYR A 217 12.73 2.97 -16.79
N SER A 218 12.73 4.26 -17.10
CA SER A 218 12.23 4.77 -18.37
C SER A 218 13.28 4.67 -19.49
N ASN A 219 12.85 4.54 -20.75
CA ASN A 219 13.77 4.66 -21.88
C ASN A 219 14.27 6.11 -21.98
N VAL A 220 15.57 6.31 -21.89
CA VAL A 220 16.18 7.65 -21.95
C VAL A 220 16.17 8.30 -23.34
N ASN A 221 15.82 7.53 -24.38
CA ASN A 221 15.73 7.97 -25.77
C ASN A 221 14.38 7.55 -26.39
N PRO A 222 13.27 8.12 -25.92
CA PRO A 222 11.94 7.79 -26.46
C PRO A 222 11.82 8.24 -27.90
N ASP A 223 10.92 7.60 -28.67
CA ASP A 223 10.59 8.05 -30.01
C ASP A 223 9.84 9.39 -29.99
N THR A 224 10.58 10.48 -30.07
CA THR A 224 9.98 11.83 -30.10
C THR A 224 9.27 12.20 -31.40
N SER A 225 9.25 11.31 -32.40
CA SER A 225 8.35 11.48 -33.56
C SER A 225 6.90 11.14 -33.22
N ASN A 226 6.68 10.35 -32.14
CA ASN A 226 5.38 10.10 -31.57
C ASN A 226 4.93 11.32 -30.73
N PRO A 227 3.74 11.90 -31.00
CA PRO A 227 3.28 13.11 -30.32
C PRO A 227 2.99 12.92 -28.81
N LEU A 228 3.00 11.69 -28.32
CA LEU A 228 2.86 11.41 -26.88
C LEU A 228 4.12 11.71 -26.09
N PHE A 229 5.30 11.73 -26.75
CA PHE A 229 6.58 11.78 -26.05
C PHE A 229 7.38 13.04 -26.36
N THR A 230 8.19 13.44 -25.40
CA THR A 230 9.21 14.46 -25.51
C THR A 230 10.55 13.89 -25.05
N ARG A 231 11.62 14.66 -25.18
CA ARG A 231 12.89 14.31 -24.54
C ARG A 231 12.73 14.38 -23.01
N PRO A 232 13.30 13.42 -22.26
CA PRO A 232 13.31 13.46 -20.79
C PRO A 232 13.80 14.81 -20.25
N SER A 233 13.04 15.39 -19.35
CA SER A 233 13.37 16.70 -18.77
C SER A 233 12.61 16.97 -17.46
N MET A 234 13.20 17.81 -16.60
CA MET A 234 12.52 18.33 -15.42
C MET A 234 11.22 19.07 -15.76
N ALA A 235 11.13 19.72 -16.92
CA ALA A 235 9.93 20.41 -17.35
C ALA A 235 8.78 19.44 -17.67
N ALA A 236 9.07 18.33 -18.33
CA ALA A 236 8.06 17.30 -18.61
C ALA A 236 7.61 16.60 -17.30
N ALA A 237 8.56 16.32 -16.38
CA ALA A 237 8.23 15.81 -15.05
C ALA A 237 7.32 16.80 -14.30
N ALA A 238 7.68 18.08 -14.23
CA ALA A 238 6.87 19.12 -13.60
C ALA A 238 5.45 19.20 -14.19
N ARG A 239 5.33 19.09 -15.53
CA ARG A 239 4.03 19.07 -16.22
C ARG A 239 3.17 17.90 -15.76
N LEU A 240 3.72 16.69 -15.69
CA LEU A 240 2.97 15.51 -15.20
C LEU A 240 2.49 15.72 -13.76
N LEU A 241 3.36 16.16 -12.86
CA LEU A 241 3.01 16.41 -11.45
C LEU A 241 1.90 17.46 -11.32
N TYR A 242 2.00 18.56 -12.07
CA TYR A 242 1.00 19.61 -12.11
C TYR A 242 -0.37 19.13 -12.61
N GLU A 243 -0.40 18.41 -13.75
CA GLU A 243 -1.65 17.86 -14.26
C GLU A 243 -2.25 16.81 -13.32
N THR A 244 -1.41 16.03 -12.64
CA THR A 244 -1.85 15.08 -11.62
C THR A 244 -2.53 15.78 -10.45
N LYS A 245 -1.92 16.85 -9.93
CA LYS A 245 -2.53 17.64 -8.83
C LYS A 245 -3.84 18.29 -9.26
N LYS A 246 -3.93 18.77 -10.51
CA LYS A 246 -5.18 19.31 -11.07
C LYS A 246 -6.27 18.24 -11.19
N ALA A 247 -5.93 17.03 -11.60
CA ALA A 247 -6.88 15.93 -11.76
C ALA A 247 -7.41 15.42 -10.41
N MET A 248 -6.60 15.51 -9.34
CA MET A 248 -6.97 15.04 -8.00
C MET A 248 -6.51 16.02 -6.89
N PRO A 249 -7.11 17.22 -6.81
CA PRO A 249 -6.63 18.32 -5.96
C PRO A 249 -6.62 18.01 -4.46
N HIS A 250 -7.43 17.06 -4.00
CA HIS A 250 -7.56 16.69 -2.60
C HIS A 250 -6.73 15.46 -2.21
N LYS A 251 -6.02 14.87 -3.17
CA LYS A 251 -5.17 13.69 -2.94
C LYS A 251 -3.70 14.09 -2.91
N THR A 252 -2.88 13.23 -2.32
CA THR A 252 -1.44 13.47 -2.16
C THR A 252 -0.71 13.20 -3.47
N VAL A 253 0.05 14.17 -3.94
CA VAL A 253 1.07 14.01 -4.96
C VAL A 253 2.42 13.96 -4.27
N MET A 254 3.02 12.78 -4.26
CA MET A 254 4.31 12.53 -3.64
C MET A 254 5.36 12.28 -4.72
N VAL A 255 6.59 12.64 -4.46
CA VAL A 255 7.73 12.37 -5.34
C VAL A 255 8.89 11.77 -4.57
N TYR A 256 9.65 10.92 -5.26
CA TYR A 256 10.96 10.47 -4.86
C TYR A 256 12.00 11.20 -5.71
N TYR A 257 13.01 11.81 -5.09
CA TYR A 257 14.02 12.58 -5.81
C TYR A 257 15.00 11.67 -6.53
N LEU A 258 14.65 11.31 -7.74
CA LEU A 258 15.50 10.53 -8.63
C LEU A 258 15.27 10.94 -10.10
N GLY A 259 16.22 10.64 -10.97
CA GLY A 259 16.12 10.94 -12.40
C GLY A 259 15.94 12.45 -12.66
N ASN A 260 14.85 12.79 -13.35
CA ASN A 260 14.49 14.18 -13.67
C ASN A 260 13.59 14.83 -12.60
N ILE A 261 13.13 14.07 -11.61
CA ILE A 261 12.37 14.59 -10.49
C ILE A 261 13.35 15.05 -9.40
N THR A 262 13.59 16.34 -9.36
CA THR A 262 14.57 16.96 -8.45
C THR A 262 13.94 18.11 -7.69
N PRO A 263 14.58 18.63 -6.60
CA PRO A 263 14.11 19.84 -5.92
C PRO A 263 14.01 21.09 -6.82
N TYR A 264 14.61 21.03 -8.01
CA TYR A 264 14.76 22.16 -8.92
C TYR A 264 13.83 22.11 -10.13
N ILE A 265 12.80 21.24 -10.12
CA ILE A 265 11.79 21.26 -11.19
C ILE A 265 11.18 22.65 -11.33
N PRO A 266 10.88 23.11 -12.58
CA PRO A 266 10.39 24.45 -12.81
C PRO A 266 8.92 24.61 -12.42
N ALA A 267 8.51 25.87 -12.23
CA ALA A 267 7.11 26.26 -12.17
C ALA A 267 6.38 25.91 -13.48
N VAL A 268 5.12 25.55 -13.40
CA VAL A 268 4.24 25.22 -14.52
C VAL A 268 3.09 26.23 -14.57
N ASP A 269 2.92 26.89 -15.71
CA ASP A 269 1.87 27.90 -15.90
C ASP A 269 1.89 29.02 -14.82
N GLY A 270 3.09 29.33 -14.28
CA GLY A 270 3.29 30.31 -13.20
C GLY A 270 3.01 29.78 -11.79
N VAL A 271 2.76 28.49 -11.63
CA VAL A 271 2.53 27.83 -10.34
C VAL A 271 3.81 27.12 -9.91
N ASP A 272 4.32 27.46 -8.74
CA ASP A 272 5.52 26.83 -8.16
C ASP A 272 5.28 25.38 -7.76
N PRO A 273 6.31 24.49 -7.82
CA PRO A 273 6.16 23.06 -7.58
C PRO A 273 5.61 22.71 -6.19
N GLY A 274 5.89 23.50 -5.16
CA GLY A 274 5.34 23.27 -3.81
C GLY A 274 3.82 23.41 -3.71
N TYR A 275 3.14 23.93 -4.74
CA TYR A 275 1.67 23.96 -4.79
C TYR A 275 1.06 22.73 -5.48
N PHE A 276 1.86 21.91 -6.17
CA PHE A 276 1.37 20.70 -6.83
C PHE A 276 2.11 19.42 -6.41
N VAL A 277 3.12 19.53 -5.53
CA VAL A 277 3.76 18.42 -4.83
C VAL A 277 3.54 18.60 -3.33
N ASP A 278 2.92 17.62 -2.69
CA ASP A 278 2.60 17.68 -1.26
C ASP A 278 3.71 17.08 -0.39
N VAL A 279 4.44 16.08 -0.91
CA VAL A 279 5.49 15.37 -0.19
C VAL A 279 6.64 15.06 -1.13
N ALA A 280 7.85 15.38 -0.70
CA ALA A 280 9.07 15.03 -1.41
C ALA A 280 9.98 14.18 -0.52
N VAL A 281 10.41 13.04 -1.06
CA VAL A 281 11.28 12.08 -0.39
C VAL A 281 12.68 12.17 -1.02
N ALA A 282 13.71 12.36 -0.19
CA ALA A 282 15.08 12.36 -0.65
C ALA A 282 15.55 10.95 -1.03
N ASP A 283 16.44 10.85 -1.99
CA ASP A 283 17.07 9.60 -2.38
C ASP A 283 17.79 8.95 -1.18
N TYR A 284 17.42 7.73 -0.84
CA TYR A 284 18.00 6.95 0.25
C TYR A 284 19.48 6.58 0.02
N SER A 285 19.95 6.60 -1.22
CA SER A 285 21.36 6.34 -1.54
C SER A 285 22.28 7.51 -1.13
N SER A 286 21.71 8.66 -0.80
CA SER A 286 22.46 9.81 -0.32
C SER A 286 22.94 9.61 1.12
N ILE A 287 24.24 9.80 1.35
CA ILE A 287 24.86 9.73 2.69
C ILE A 287 24.31 10.82 3.64
N ASN A 288 23.84 11.93 3.08
CA ASN A 288 23.15 13.00 3.78
C ASN A 288 21.85 13.33 3.02
N PRO A 289 20.79 12.62 3.26
CA PRO A 289 19.49 12.92 2.64
C PRO A 289 18.91 14.20 3.27
N GLY A 290 19.55 15.33 3.04
CA GLY A 290 19.02 16.63 3.38
C GLY A 290 17.84 16.90 2.47
N ALA A 291 16.64 17.00 3.04
CA ALA A 291 15.47 17.40 2.27
C ALA A 291 15.65 18.84 1.81
N THR A 292 15.95 19.03 0.52
CA THR A 292 15.84 20.35 -0.10
C THR A 292 14.38 20.52 -0.52
N PRO A 293 13.63 21.47 0.09
CA PRO A 293 12.25 21.69 -0.31
C PRO A 293 12.21 22.26 -1.73
N MET A 294 11.15 21.93 -2.46
CA MET A 294 10.85 22.60 -3.73
C MET A 294 10.40 24.03 -3.49
N THR A 295 10.52 24.88 -4.50
CA THR A 295 10.00 26.26 -4.43
C THR A 295 8.51 26.25 -4.12
N GLY A 296 8.08 26.98 -3.09
CA GLY A 296 6.69 27.05 -2.64
C GLY A 296 6.28 26.04 -1.56
N MET A 297 7.16 25.13 -1.18
CA MET A 297 6.96 24.23 -0.03
C MET A 297 7.19 24.93 1.30
#